data_24d898ee3f949ee964f4f24739c73821
#
_entry.id   24d898ee3f949ee964f4f24739c73821
#
_cell.length_a   1.000
_cell.length_b   1.000
_cell.length_c   1.000
_cell.angle_alpha   90.00
_cell.angle_beta   90.00
_cell.angle_gamma   90.00
#
_symmetry.space_group_name_H-M   'P 1'
#
loop_
_entity.id
_entity.type
_entity.pdbx_description
1 polymer ?
#
loop_
_entity_poly.entity_id
_entity_poly.type
_entity_poly.pdbx_seq_one_letter_code
_entity_poly.pdbx_strand_id
1 'polypeptide(L)'
;MEDIADVVSMTTGVPVSNLTEAETEKLLRMEAVLHERVIGQEEAVTALSKAIRRSRSGLKDPKRPAGSFIFLGPSGVGKTELSKALAEFLFNSEDALLSFDMSEYMEKHSVSRLVGSPPGYVGFDEGGQLTKAVRQRPYSVVLFDEIEKAHPDVFNILLQILEEGRLTDAQGRTVDFRNTVIIMTSNVGAREIAQPTTLGFSTEEHAGLSDKEIKSRVMAEMKKLFRPEFLNRIDEIIVFKSLTAEQIAEIVKLMVADLRERLIEQNMSINLTEAACKLIAKEGTDATYGARPLRRAIQRLLEDPLSEEILEGKWTAGSIIDVDAADGELVFSQGSGAVPEPRKRDSIAREAELLLTNYDLGHAGVRRGGSMSGGAAD
;
A
#
# COMPACT_ATOMS: atom_id res chain seq x y z
N MET A 1 -16.03 2.54 29.69
CA MET A 1 -16.38 3.19 28.40
C MET A 1 -15.31 2.97 27.36
N GLU A 2 -14.05 2.98 27.75
CA GLU A 2 -12.89 2.65 26.89
C GLU A 2 -12.99 1.23 26.32
N ASP A 3 -13.29 0.24 27.13
CA ASP A 3 -13.42 -1.16 26.69
C ASP A 3 -14.49 -1.37 25.60
N ILE A 4 -15.59 -0.60 25.64
CA ILE A 4 -16.65 -0.66 24.62
C ILE A 4 -16.16 0.04 23.33
N ALA A 5 -15.40 1.10 23.48
CA ALA A 5 -14.80 1.82 22.37
C ALA A 5 -13.79 0.93 21.64
N ASP A 6 -12.97 0.17 22.38
CA ASP A 6 -12.00 -0.76 21.83
C ASP A 6 -12.68 -1.92 21.11
N VAL A 7 -13.73 -2.51 21.67
CA VAL A 7 -14.50 -3.59 21.03
C VAL A 7 -15.19 -3.09 19.74
N VAL A 8 -15.76 -1.89 19.77
CA VAL A 8 -16.35 -1.27 18.58
C VAL A 8 -15.28 -0.96 17.53
N SER A 9 -14.13 -0.45 17.94
CA SER A 9 -13.00 -0.19 17.06
C SER A 9 -12.46 -1.48 16.42
N MET A 10 -12.30 -2.55 17.19
CA MET A 10 -11.87 -3.86 16.68
C MET A 10 -12.88 -4.49 15.72
N THR A 11 -14.18 -4.33 16.00
CA THR A 11 -15.23 -4.98 15.21
C THR A 11 -15.56 -4.20 13.94
N THR A 12 -15.44 -2.87 13.97
CA THR A 12 -15.85 -1.99 12.86
C THR A 12 -14.67 -1.40 12.10
N GLY A 13 -13.44 -1.51 12.61
CA GLY A 13 -12.27 -0.80 12.10
C GLY A 13 -12.37 0.73 12.27
N VAL A 14 -13.34 1.22 13.05
CA VAL A 14 -13.60 2.64 13.30
C VAL A 14 -12.81 3.09 14.51
N PRO A 15 -11.79 3.97 14.38
CA PRO A 15 -11.15 4.58 15.53
C PRO A 15 -12.18 5.44 16.27
N VAL A 16 -12.47 5.11 17.52
CA VAL A 16 -13.43 5.87 18.32
C VAL A 16 -12.81 7.21 18.70
N SER A 17 -13.49 8.26 18.35
CA SER A 17 -13.08 9.65 18.38
C SER A 17 -12.74 10.15 19.78
N ASN A 18 -11.53 10.04 20.18
CA ASN A 18 -10.73 10.98 20.98
C ASN A 18 -9.34 10.37 20.99
N LEU A 19 -8.33 11.13 20.57
CA LEU A 19 -6.94 10.71 20.60
C LEU A 19 -6.63 10.20 22.01
N THR A 20 -6.59 8.89 22.20
CA THR A 20 -6.08 8.29 23.43
C THR A 20 -4.58 8.57 23.51
N GLU A 21 -3.98 8.53 24.70
CA GLU A 21 -2.52 8.65 24.85
C GLU A 21 -1.79 7.68 23.94
N ALA A 22 -2.31 6.45 23.81
CA ALA A 22 -1.78 5.42 22.91
C ALA A 22 -1.83 5.80 21.42
N GLU A 23 -2.90 6.46 20.95
CA GLU A 23 -2.97 6.96 19.57
C GLU A 23 -2.01 8.13 19.32
N THR A 24 -1.84 9.01 20.31
CA THR A 24 -0.88 10.09 20.23
C THR A 24 0.55 9.56 20.11
N GLU A 25 0.93 8.58 20.93
CA GLU A 25 2.22 7.92 20.84
C GLU A 25 2.42 7.20 19.48
N LYS A 26 1.38 6.50 19.00
CA LYS A 26 1.39 5.85 17.69
C LYS A 26 1.68 6.88 16.59
N LEU A 27 0.97 7.99 16.56
CA LEU A 27 1.17 9.06 15.58
C LEU A 27 2.56 9.72 15.66
N LEU A 28 3.15 9.81 16.85
CA LEU A 28 4.52 10.34 17.00
C LEU A 28 5.58 9.37 16.45
N ARG A 29 5.33 8.05 16.50
CA ARG A 29 6.22 7.02 15.95
C ARG A 29 5.96 6.70 14.47
N MET A 30 5.00 7.36 13.83
CA MET A 30 4.55 7.08 12.47
C MET A 30 5.70 7.02 11.47
N GLU A 31 6.64 7.95 11.51
CA GLU A 31 7.78 7.98 10.58
C GLU A 31 8.63 6.70 10.71
N ALA A 32 8.94 6.29 11.95
CA ALA A 32 9.73 5.07 12.20
C ALA A 32 9.01 3.81 11.68
N VAL A 33 7.72 3.69 11.96
CA VAL A 33 6.91 2.54 11.51
C VAL A 33 6.81 2.48 9.98
N LEU A 34 6.61 3.62 9.32
CA LEU A 34 6.56 3.66 7.85
C LEU A 34 7.92 3.31 7.23
N HIS A 35 9.04 3.66 7.87
CA HIS A 35 10.38 3.31 7.41
C HIS A 35 10.73 1.82 7.60
N GLU A 36 10.02 1.07 8.43
CA GLU A 36 10.19 -0.40 8.50
C GLU A 36 9.82 -1.08 7.16
N ARG A 37 8.94 -0.47 6.37
CA ARG A 37 8.47 -0.99 5.08
C ARG A 37 8.96 -0.20 3.87
N VAL A 38 9.16 1.10 4.03
CA VAL A 38 9.54 2.00 2.93
C VAL A 38 10.97 2.47 3.12
N ILE A 39 11.87 1.90 2.33
CA ILE A 39 13.28 2.23 2.35
C ILE A 39 13.54 3.51 1.58
N GLY A 40 14.37 4.37 2.15
CA GLY A 40 14.61 5.70 1.62
C GLY A 40 13.37 6.60 1.75
N GLN A 41 13.25 7.62 0.89
CA GLN A 41 12.08 8.50 0.83
C GLN A 41 11.80 9.29 2.13
N GLU A 42 12.83 9.65 2.89
CA GLU A 42 12.73 10.31 4.20
C GLU A 42 11.87 11.58 4.15
N GLU A 43 12.05 12.39 3.09
CA GLU A 43 11.26 13.62 2.89
C GLU A 43 9.79 13.30 2.64
N ALA A 44 9.51 12.26 1.86
CA ALA A 44 8.14 11.84 1.55
C ALA A 44 7.42 11.33 2.79
N VAL A 45 8.05 10.45 3.56
CA VAL A 45 7.51 9.91 4.80
C VAL A 45 7.30 11.01 5.84
N THR A 46 8.27 11.93 5.99
CA THR A 46 8.16 13.07 6.93
C THR A 46 7.02 14.01 6.53
N ALA A 47 6.90 14.37 5.24
CA ALA A 47 5.84 15.28 4.78
C ALA A 47 4.45 14.65 4.98
N LEU A 48 4.29 13.38 4.62
CA LEU A 48 3.06 12.61 4.83
C LEU A 48 2.68 12.55 6.31
N SER A 49 3.63 12.19 7.19
CA SER A 49 3.40 12.05 8.63
C SER A 49 2.99 13.37 9.27
N LYS A 50 3.63 14.48 8.88
CA LYS A 50 3.27 15.83 9.35
C LYS A 50 1.84 16.20 8.95
N ALA A 51 1.45 15.92 7.71
CA ALA A 51 0.12 16.23 7.22
C ALA A 51 -0.97 15.38 7.91
N ILE A 52 -0.73 14.10 8.13
CA ILE A 52 -1.62 13.22 8.88
C ILE A 52 -1.75 13.66 10.34
N ARG A 53 -0.64 13.96 11.02
CA ARG A 53 -0.68 14.50 12.40
C ARG A 53 -1.49 15.78 12.49
N ARG A 54 -1.32 16.72 11.53
CA ARG A 54 -2.10 17.97 11.47
C ARG A 54 -3.60 17.69 11.29
N SER A 55 -3.96 16.72 10.49
CA SER A 55 -5.36 16.32 10.29
C SER A 55 -5.95 15.70 11.57
N ARG A 56 -5.22 14.79 12.20
CA ARG A 56 -5.68 14.09 13.41
C ARG A 56 -5.72 14.97 14.65
N SER A 57 -4.92 16.03 14.72
CA SER A 57 -4.98 17.00 15.83
C SER A 57 -6.17 17.98 15.79
N GLY A 58 -7.09 17.81 14.83
CA GLY A 58 -8.29 18.65 14.72
C GLY A 58 -8.05 20.03 14.11
N LEU A 59 -6.86 20.31 13.58
CA LEU A 59 -6.52 21.60 12.97
C LEU A 59 -6.99 21.73 11.52
N LYS A 60 -7.55 20.66 10.94
CA LYS A 60 -8.04 20.63 9.55
C LYS A 60 -9.55 20.87 9.52
N ASP A 61 -10.05 21.41 8.39
CA ASP A 61 -11.49 21.56 8.13
C ASP A 61 -12.17 20.18 8.18
N PRO A 62 -13.13 19.97 9.09
CA PRO A 62 -13.83 18.70 9.28
C PRO A 62 -14.70 18.28 8.09
N LYS A 63 -14.96 19.19 7.14
CA LYS A 63 -15.73 18.90 5.92
C LYS A 63 -14.89 18.21 4.85
N ARG A 64 -13.57 18.24 4.95
CA ARG A 64 -12.66 17.68 3.94
C ARG A 64 -12.18 16.27 4.31
N PRO A 65 -11.70 15.47 3.35
CA PRO A 65 -11.06 14.17 3.65
C PRO A 65 -9.95 14.29 4.70
N ALA A 66 -9.67 13.22 5.43
CA ALA A 66 -8.63 13.19 6.47
C ALA A 66 -7.23 13.55 5.92
N GLY A 67 -6.96 13.26 4.66
CA GLY A 67 -5.75 13.65 3.95
C GLY A 67 -5.96 13.64 2.46
N SER A 68 -5.23 14.48 1.71
CA SER A 68 -5.24 14.49 0.26
C SER A 68 -3.83 14.74 -0.27
N PHE A 69 -3.28 13.76 -1.02
CA PHE A 69 -1.89 13.73 -1.41
C PHE A 69 -1.72 13.42 -2.89
N ILE A 70 -0.70 14.03 -3.51
CA ILE A 70 -0.20 13.57 -4.81
C ILE A 70 1.22 13.07 -4.61
N PHE A 71 1.48 11.81 -4.98
CA PHE A 71 2.78 11.17 -4.98
C PHE A 71 3.37 11.20 -6.38
N LEU A 72 4.45 11.94 -6.56
CA LEU A 72 5.14 12.13 -7.82
C LEU A 72 6.47 11.41 -7.83
N GLY A 73 6.84 10.81 -8.93
CA GLY A 73 8.15 10.20 -9.08
C GLY A 73 8.17 9.04 -10.06
N PRO A 74 9.36 8.49 -10.34
CA PRO A 74 9.53 7.35 -11.23
C PRO A 74 8.72 6.13 -10.82
N SER A 75 8.56 5.16 -11.72
CA SER A 75 7.96 3.88 -11.38
C SER A 75 8.87 3.09 -10.43
N GLY A 76 8.28 2.30 -9.52
CA GLY A 76 9.03 1.38 -8.66
C GLY A 76 9.84 2.03 -7.53
N VAL A 77 9.54 3.28 -7.13
CA VAL A 77 10.23 3.98 -6.02
C VAL A 77 9.52 3.88 -4.67
N GLY A 78 8.40 3.13 -4.58
CA GLY A 78 7.69 2.88 -3.32
C GLY A 78 6.40 3.67 -3.12
N LYS A 79 5.85 4.38 -4.13
CA LYS A 79 4.59 5.17 -3.99
C LYS A 79 3.41 4.32 -3.50
N THR A 80 3.17 3.18 -4.14
CA THR A 80 2.08 2.26 -3.76
C THR A 80 2.38 1.57 -2.43
N GLU A 81 3.64 1.24 -2.15
CA GLU A 81 4.04 0.62 -0.88
C GLU A 81 3.85 1.56 0.30
N LEU A 82 4.17 2.86 0.15
CA LEU A 82 3.87 3.85 1.18
C LEU A 82 2.36 3.99 1.43
N SER A 83 1.54 3.85 0.37
CA SER A 83 0.07 3.87 0.51
C SER A 83 -0.46 2.67 1.28
N LYS A 84 0.12 1.46 1.07
CA LYS A 84 -0.20 0.24 1.83
C LYS A 84 0.23 0.36 3.29
N ALA A 85 1.48 0.78 3.52
CA ALA A 85 2.01 1.00 4.86
C ALA A 85 1.16 2.02 5.64
N LEU A 86 0.68 3.08 4.98
CA LEU A 86 -0.22 4.05 5.57
C LEU A 86 -1.57 3.44 5.95
N ALA A 87 -2.16 2.61 5.08
CA ALA A 87 -3.44 1.94 5.34
C ALA A 87 -3.33 1.01 6.55
N GLU A 88 -2.27 0.20 6.61
CA GLU A 88 -1.98 -0.66 7.75
C GLU A 88 -1.76 0.14 9.03
N PHE A 89 -0.97 1.21 8.94
CA PHE A 89 -0.71 2.07 10.10
C PHE A 89 -1.96 2.72 10.66
N LEU A 90 -2.82 3.29 9.80
CA LEU A 90 -4.01 4.04 10.23
C LEU A 90 -5.19 3.14 10.62
N PHE A 91 -5.36 2.02 9.91
CA PHE A 91 -6.56 1.19 9.98
C PHE A 91 -6.27 -0.28 10.33
N ASN A 92 -5.04 -0.60 10.71
CA ASN A 92 -4.55 -1.93 11.12
C ASN A 92 -4.80 -3.04 10.07
N SER A 93 -4.93 -2.68 8.79
CA SER A 93 -5.13 -3.63 7.70
C SER A 93 -4.67 -3.04 6.36
N GLU A 94 -3.88 -3.79 5.60
CA GLU A 94 -3.57 -3.43 4.21
C GLU A 94 -4.82 -3.43 3.31
N ASP A 95 -5.82 -4.23 3.63
CA ASP A 95 -7.09 -4.27 2.90
C ASP A 95 -7.91 -2.98 3.04
N ALA A 96 -7.53 -2.07 3.95
CA ALA A 96 -8.08 -0.73 4.01
C ALA A 96 -7.57 0.17 2.87
N LEU A 97 -6.66 -0.32 2.00
CA LEU A 97 -6.28 0.34 0.75
C LEU A 97 -7.26 -0.02 -0.36
N LEU A 98 -8.00 0.97 -0.84
CA LEU A 98 -8.89 0.87 -2.01
C LEU A 98 -8.16 1.46 -3.22
N SER A 99 -7.71 0.62 -4.15
CA SER A 99 -6.90 1.04 -5.30
C SER A 99 -7.71 1.06 -6.59
N PHE A 100 -7.58 2.16 -7.35
CA PHE A 100 -8.21 2.38 -8.65
C PHE A 100 -7.15 2.79 -9.65
N ASP A 101 -6.91 1.97 -10.67
CA ASP A 101 -5.99 2.29 -11.77
C ASP A 101 -6.70 3.20 -12.78
N MET A 102 -6.20 4.42 -12.91
CA MET A 102 -6.82 5.42 -13.79
C MET A 102 -6.63 5.13 -15.27
N SER A 103 -5.77 4.18 -15.64
CA SER A 103 -5.70 3.68 -17.02
C SER A 103 -6.98 2.98 -17.47
N GLU A 104 -7.78 2.46 -16.54
CA GLU A 104 -9.11 1.88 -16.82
C GLU A 104 -10.21 2.93 -17.00
N TYR A 105 -9.94 4.20 -16.63
CA TYR A 105 -10.90 5.31 -16.65
C TYR A 105 -10.48 6.44 -17.59
N MET A 106 -9.83 6.09 -18.69
CA MET A 106 -9.39 7.03 -19.73
C MET A 106 -10.56 7.55 -20.60
N GLU A 107 -11.61 6.77 -20.70
CA GLU A 107 -12.75 7.09 -21.56
C GLU A 107 -13.98 7.53 -20.74
N LYS A 108 -14.77 8.43 -21.31
CA LYS A 108 -15.93 9.02 -20.63
C LYS A 108 -16.91 7.96 -20.09
N HIS A 109 -17.17 6.90 -20.85
CA HIS A 109 -18.08 5.85 -20.39
C HIS A 109 -17.53 5.02 -19.24
N SER A 110 -16.21 4.94 -19.09
CA SER A 110 -15.57 4.25 -17.97
C SER A 110 -15.72 5.01 -16.66
N VAL A 111 -15.83 6.34 -16.70
CA VAL A 111 -15.98 7.18 -15.50
C VAL A 111 -17.29 6.86 -14.76
N SER A 112 -18.37 6.52 -15.49
CA SER A 112 -19.62 6.12 -14.87
C SER A 112 -19.49 4.87 -13.99
N ARG A 113 -18.50 3.99 -14.22
CA ARG A 113 -18.24 2.85 -13.34
C ARG A 113 -17.76 3.26 -11.94
N LEU A 114 -17.15 4.45 -11.79
CA LEU A 114 -16.72 4.95 -10.46
C LEU A 114 -17.92 5.38 -9.59
N VAL A 115 -18.88 6.08 -10.19
CA VAL A 115 -19.99 6.71 -9.46
C VAL A 115 -21.30 5.94 -9.63
N GLY A 116 -21.39 5.11 -10.66
CA GLY A 116 -22.57 4.36 -11.07
C GLY A 116 -23.14 4.88 -12.40
N SER A 117 -23.88 4.01 -13.09
CA SER A 117 -24.57 4.37 -14.34
C SER A 117 -25.88 5.10 -14.05
N PRO A 118 -26.28 6.08 -14.87
CA PRO A 118 -27.57 6.72 -14.75
C PRO A 118 -28.74 5.72 -14.92
N PRO A 119 -29.94 6.04 -14.41
CA PRO A 119 -31.14 5.21 -14.59
C PRO A 119 -31.38 4.88 -16.06
N GLY A 120 -31.65 3.60 -16.36
CA GLY A 120 -31.95 3.13 -17.72
C GLY A 120 -30.70 2.66 -18.50
N TYR A 121 -29.50 2.77 -17.95
CA TYR A 121 -28.28 2.22 -18.54
C TYR A 121 -27.88 0.89 -17.87
N VAL A 122 -27.18 0.04 -18.64
CA VAL A 122 -26.62 -1.23 -18.14
C VAL A 122 -25.66 -0.94 -16.97
N GLY A 123 -25.81 -1.69 -15.85
CA GLY A 123 -25.00 -1.53 -14.64
C GLY A 123 -25.53 -0.53 -13.61
N PHE A 124 -26.76 0.00 -13.78
CA PHE A 124 -27.39 0.89 -12.79
C PHE A 124 -27.54 0.23 -11.41
N ASP A 125 -27.94 -1.04 -11.37
CA ASP A 125 -28.17 -1.79 -10.12
C ASP A 125 -26.88 -2.15 -9.39
N GLU A 126 -25.73 -2.22 -10.09
CA GLU A 126 -24.44 -2.60 -9.51
C GLU A 126 -23.84 -1.48 -8.62
N GLY A 127 -24.26 -0.22 -8.85
CA GLY A 127 -23.70 0.96 -8.20
C GLY A 127 -22.30 1.29 -8.70
N GLY A 128 -21.75 2.40 -8.24
CA GLY A 128 -20.37 2.80 -8.60
C GLY A 128 -19.31 2.05 -7.81
N GLN A 129 -18.22 1.69 -8.45
CA GLN A 129 -17.12 0.95 -7.83
C GLN A 129 -16.50 1.75 -6.65
N LEU A 130 -16.20 3.03 -6.87
CA LEU A 130 -15.64 3.92 -5.85
C LEU A 130 -16.64 4.14 -4.71
N THR A 131 -17.87 4.51 -5.04
CA THR A 131 -18.92 4.82 -4.05
C THR A 131 -19.31 3.60 -3.23
N LYS A 132 -19.36 2.42 -3.84
CA LYS A 132 -19.63 1.14 -3.17
C LYS A 132 -18.48 0.76 -2.23
N ALA A 133 -17.23 0.85 -2.70
CA ALA A 133 -16.04 0.49 -1.92
C ALA A 133 -15.91 1.37 -0.65
N VAL A 134 -16.04 2.70 -0.81
CA VAL A 134 -15.92 3.62 0.34
C VAL A 134 -17.12 3.49 1.29
N ARG A 135 -18.32 3.22 0.78
CA ARG A 135 -19.48 2.96 1.66
C ARG A 135 -19.31 1.70 2.49
N GLN A 136 -18.65 0.67 1.95
CA GLN A 136 -18.35 -0.56 2.68
C GLN A 136 -17.20 -0.38 3.67
N ARG A 137 -16.21 0.47 3.33
CA ARG A 137 -15.03 0.76 4.14
C ARG A 137 -14.81 2.27 4.25
N PRO A 138 -15.59 2.97 5.10
CA PRO A 138 -15.52 4.43 5.23
C PRO A 138 -14.18 4.91 5.84
N TYR A 139 -13.48 4.06 6.54
CA TYR A 139 -12.14 4.30 7.07
C TYR A 139 -11.13 3.56 6.19
N SER A 140 -10.62 4.25 5.18
CA SER A 140 -9.76 3.66 4.17
C SER A 140 -8.79 4.68 3.56
N VAL A 141 -7.74 4.17 2.95
CA VAL A 141 -6.89 4.92 2.03
C VAL A 141 -7.40 4.64 0.62
N VAL A 142 -7.80 5.67 -0.11
CA VAL A 142 -8.26 5.57 -1.49
C VAL A 142 -7.12 6.01 -2.41
N LEU A 143 -6.60 5.08 -3.18
CA LEU A 143 -5.49 5.29 -4.11
C LEU A 143 -6.00 5.38 -5.54
N PHE A 144 -5.75 6.51 -6.19
CA PHE A 144 -5.92 6.70 -7.63
C PHE A 144 -4.55 6.61 -8.29
N ASP A 145 -4.25 5.47 -8.90
CA ASP A 145 -2.94 5.22 -9.53
C ASP A 145 -2.93 5.77 -10.95
N GLU A 146 -1.79 6.39 -11.35
CA GLU A 146 -1.58 7.00 -12.68
C GLU A 146 -2.64 8.07 -13.04
N ILE A 147 -2.87 9.02 -12.13
CA ILE A 147 -3.94 10.03 -12.24
C ILE A 147 -3.87 10.86 -13.54
N GLU A 148 -2.69 11.02 -14.13
CA GLU A 148 -2.50 11.70 -15.41
C GLU A 148 -3.20 11.02 -16.59
N LYS A 149 -3.55 9.74 -16.47
CA LYS A 149 -4.26 8.98 -17.51
C LYS A 149 -5.78 9.13 -17.42
N ALA A 150 -6.29 9.63 -16.30
CA ALA A 150 -7.72 9.74 -16.05
C ALA A 150 -8.43 10.67 -17.04
N HIS A 151 -9.66 10.31 -17.44
CA HIS A 151 -10.53 11.23 -18.17
C HIS A 151 -10.78 12.51 -17.36
N PRO A 152 -10.91 13.68 -17.99
CA PRO A 152 -11.15 14.96 -17.30
C PRO A 152 -12.34 14.96 -16.32
N ASP A 153 -13.38 14.16 -16.55
CA ASP A 153 -14.53 14.05 -15.67
C ASP A 153 -14.18 13.41 -14.30
N VAL A 154 -13.10 12.61 -14.21
CA VAL A 154 -12.60 12.09 -12.93
C VAL A 154 -12.15 13.21 -12.01
N PHE A 155 -11.54 14.27 -12.57
CA PHE A 155 -11.11 15.43 -11.77
C PHE A 155 -12.30 16.20 -11.18
N ASN A 156 -13.45 16.23 -11.85
CA ASN A 156 -14.67 16.84 -11.30
C ASN A 156 -15.20 16.04 -10.10
N ILE A 157 -15.11 14.70 -10.16
CA ILE A 157 -15.46 13.80 -9.05
C ILE A 157 -14.52 14.06 -7.86
N LEU A 158 -13.20 14.09 -8.14
CA LEU A 158 -12.20 14.34 -7.12
C LEU A 158 -12.34 15.73 -6.48
N LEU A 159 -12.63 16.77 -7.26
CA LEU A 159 -12.90 18.11 -6.73
C LEU A 159 -14.05 18.09 -5.74
N GLN A 160 -15.17 17.44 -6.05
CA GLN A 160 -16.30 17.31 -5.12
C GLN A 160 -15.88 16.60 -3.82
N ILE A 161 -15.11 15.51 -3.92
CA ILE A 161 -14.61 14.79 -2.74
C ILE A 161 -13.69 15.69 -1.91
N LEU A 162 -12.75 16.39 -2.54
CA LEU A 162 -11.74 17.21 -1.87
C LEU A 162 -12.33 18.48 -1.22
N GLU A 163 -13.41 19.02 -1.75
CA GLU A 163 -14.07 20.23 -1.24
C GLU A 163 -15.11 19.92 -0.17
N GLU A 164 -16.00 18.95 -0.46
CA GLU A 164 -17.16 18.69 0.36
C GLU A 164 -17.02 17.42 1.23
N GLY A 165 -15.96 16.62 1.03
CA GLY A 165 -15.75 15.35 1.72
C GLY A 165 -16.86 14.33 1.47
N ARG A 166 -17.59 14.47 0.37
CA ARG A 166 -18.69 13.59 0.01
C ARG A 166 -18.84 13.49 -1.50
N LEU A 167 -19.44 12.39 -1.95
CA LEU A 167 -19.78 12.17 -3.35
C LEU A 167 -21.17 11.58 -3.44
N THR A 168 -22.00 12.13 -4.34
CA THR A 168 -23.34 11.59 -4.62
C THR A 168 -23.24 10.60 -5.77
N ASP A 169 -23.71 9.36 -5.55
CA ASP A 169 -23.75 8.34 -6.59
C ASP A 169 -24.92 8.56 -7.59
N ALA A 170 -24.90 7.80 -8.68
CA ALA A 170 -25.94 7.88 -9.70
C ALA A 170 -27.34 7.48 -9.20
N GLN A 171 -27.46 6.84 -8.04
CA GLN A 171 -28.71 6.50 -7.38
C GLN A 171 -29.18 7.58 -6.38
N GLY A 172 -28.49 8.73 -6.32
CA GLY A 172 -28.78 9.84 -5.42
C GLY A 172 -28.31 9.63 -3.97
N ARG A 173 -27.55 8.59 -3.68
CA ARG A 173 -27.03 8.33 -2.33
C ARG A 173 -25.74 9.08 -2.12
N THR A 174 -25.62 9.75 -1.00
CA THR A 174 -24.39 10.46 -0.60
C THR A 174 -23.46 9.52 0.13
N VAL A 175 -22.20 9.44 -0.31
CA VAL A 175 -21.11 8.68 0.30
C VAL A 175 -20.16 9.64 0.97
N ASP A 176 -19.80 9.35 2.22
CA ASP A 176 -18.92 10.16 3.07
C ASP A 176 -17.44 9.77 2.88
N PHE A 177 -16.62 10.74 2.53
CA PHE A 177 -15.17 10.60 2.35
C PHE A 177 -14.35 11.32 3.44
N ARG A 178 -14.98 11.90 4.47
CA ARG A 178 -14.28 12.69 5.49
C ARG A 178 -13.28 11.88 6.31
N ASN A 179 -13.55 10.57 6.45
CA ASN A 179 -12.67 9.65 7.17
C ASN A 179 -11.68 8.91 6.25
N THR A 180 -11.66 9.22 4.96
CA THR A 180 -10.72 8.62 4.02
C THR A 180 -9.48 9.49 3.85
N VAL A 181 -8.36 8.84 3.50
CA VAL A 181 -7.16 9.49 3.00
C VAL A 181 -7.11 9.29 1.49
N ILE A 182 -7.08 10.36 0.73
CA ILE A 182 -7.03 10.34 -0.73
C ILE A 182 -5.57 10.44 -1.18
N ILE A 183 -5.10 9.46 -1.93
CA ILE A 183 -3.76 9.45 -2.52
C ILE A 183 -3.91 9.32 -4.03
N MET A 184 -3.21 10.15 -4.76
CA MET A 184 -3.09 10.07 -6.20
C MET A 184 -1.62 9.85 -6.54
N THR A 185 -1.30 8.88 -7.39
CA THR A 185 0.07 8.72 -7.88
C THR A 185 0.19 9.25 -9.29
N SER A 186 1.37 9.74 -9.63
CA SER A 186 1.68 10.15 -10.99
C SER A 186 3.16 9.94 -11.31
N ASN A 187 3.43 9.63 -12.58
CA ASN A 187 4.78 9.51 -13.11
C ASN A 187 5.23 10.81 -13.81
N VAL A 188 4.43 11.86 -13.71
CA VAL A 188 4.78 13.19 -14.24
C VAL A 188 6.00 13.72 -13.53
N GLY A 189 6.93 14.30 -14.27
CA GLY A 189 8.22 14.74 -13.74
C GLY A 189 9.23 13.62 -13.47
N ALA A 190 8.91 12.37 -13.81
CA ALA A 190 9.82 11.25 -13.60
C ALA A 190 11.16 11.42 -14.34
N ARG A 191 11.16 12.05 -15.51
CA ARG A 191 12.37 12.34 -16.29
C ARG A 191 13.25 13.39 -15.62
N GLU A 192 12.64 14.39 -15.04
CA GLU A 192 13.31 15.47 -14.30
C GLU A 192 13.93 14.95 -13.00
N ILE A 193 13.30 13.95 -12.38
CA ILE A 193 13.77 13.31 -11.15
C ILE A 193 14.85 12.26 -11.45
N ALA A 194 14.71 11.51 -12.55
CA ALA A 194 15.60 10.40 -12.91
C ALA A 194 16.88 10.83 -13.65
N GLN A 195 17.02 12.09 -14.10
CA GLN A 195 18.24 12.53 -14.76
C GLN A 195 19.38 12.70 -13.74
N PRO A 196 20.28 11.70 -13.62
CA PRO A 196 21.65 12.03 -13.28
C PRO A 196 22.18 12.81 -14.49
N THR A 197 22.85 13.89 -14.22
CA THR A 197 23.56 14.68 -15.25
C THR A 197 24.60 13.79 -15.92
N THR A 198 24.21 13.08 -16.96
CA THR A 198 25.13 12.36 -17.84
C THR A 198 24.88 12.82 -19.25
N LEU A 199 25.81 13.63 -19.72
CA LEU A 199 26.52 13.41 -20.98
C LEU A 199 27.40 14.61 -21.26
N GLY A 200 28.72 14.40 -21.07
CA GLY A 200 29.73 15.03 -21.85
C GLY A 200 30.13 16.46 -21.46
N PHE A 201 31.35 16.58 -20.92
CA PHE A 201 32.15 17.80 -20.84
C PHE A 201 31.58 18.96 -20.02
N SER A 202 31.79 18.89 -18.71
CA SER A 202 32.12 20.10 -17.93
C SER A 202 32.53 19.73 -16.49
N THR A 203 33.71 20.14 -16.14
CA THR A 203 34.23 20.66 -14.89
C THR A 203 33.33 20.61 -13.66
N GLU A 204 33.93 20.33 -12.56
CA GLU A 204 33.50 20.15 -11.17
C GLU A 204 32.42 21.08 -10.55
N GLU A 205 31.71 21.89 -11.32
CA GLU A 205 30.72 22.86 -10.83
C GLU A 205 29.25 22.47 -11.03
N HIS A 206 28.93 21.28 -11.59
CA HIS A 206 27.54 20.81 -11.77
C HIS A 206 27.29 19.54 -10.96
N ALA A 207 27.55 19.60 -9.67
CA ALA A 207 26.93 18.71 -8.69
C ALA A 207 25.38 18.91 -8.76
N GLY A 208 24.67 17.87 -9.12
CA GLY A 208 23.26 17.73 -9.41
C GLY A 208 22.30 18.86 -9.00
N LEU A 209 21.24 19.03 -9.77
CA LEU A 209 20.13 19.93 -9.43
C LEU A 209 19.76 19.79 -7.96
N SER A 210 19.69 20.90 -7.25
CA SER A 210 19.26 20.87 -5.85
C SER A 210 17.83 20.33 -5.76
N ASP A 211 17.48 19.70 -4.66
CA ASP A 211 16.11 19.19 -4.39
C ASP A 211 15.04 20.26 -4.64
N LYS A 212 15.35 21.53 -4.40
CA LYS A 212 14.48 22.67 -4.68
C LYS A 212 14.25 22.87 -6.17
N GLU A 213 15.28 22.70 -7.00
CA GLU A 213 15.17 22.84 -8.46
C GLU A 213 14.39 21.70 -9.07
N ILE A 214 14.63 20.45 -8.63
CA ILE A 214 13.84 19.28 -9.03
C ILE A 214 12.38 19.51 -8.68
N LYS A 215 12.08 19.87 -7.44
CA LYS A 215 10.72 20.18 -6.98
C LYS A 215 10.07 21.31 -7.81
N SER A 216 10.81 22.34 -8.13
CA SER A 216 10.32 23.47 -8.94
C SER A 216 9.96 23.02 -10.39
N ARG A 217 10.82 22.21 -11.03
CA ARG A 217 10.56 21.69 -12.38
C ARG A 217 9.36 20.76 -12.39
N VAL A 218 9.31 19.83 -11.45
CA VAL A 218 8.17 18.89 -11.31
C VAL A 218 6.87 19.65 -11.10
N MET A 219 6.87 20.69 -10.24
CA MET A 219 5.71 21.56 -10.04
C MET A 219 5.31 22.34 -11.29
N ALA A 220 6.28 22.74 -12.13
CA ALA A 220 5.97 23.39 -13.41
C ALA A 220 5.27 22.43 -14.38
N GLU A 221 5.70 21.16 -14.45
CA GLU A 221 5.03 20.14 -15.26
C GLU A 221 3.62 19.82 -14.73
N MET A 222 3.47 19.73 -13.43
CA MET A 222 2.15 19.53 -12.78
C MET A 222 1.14 20.62 -13.15
N LYS A 223 1.57 21.90 -13.15
CA LYS A 223 0.72 23.03 -13.51
C LYS A 223 0.29 23.06 -14.98
N LYS A 224 1.01 22.36 -15.87
CA LYS A 224 0.61 22.20 -17.26
C LYS A 224 -0.50 21.16 -17.45
N LEU A 225 -0.52 20.14 -16.60
CA LEU A 225 -1.42 18.99 -16.73
C LEU A 225 -2.68 19.13 -15.87
N PHE A 226 -2.55 19.74 -14.71
CA PHE A 226 -3.63 19.85 -13.75
C PHE A 226 -4.09 21.28 -13.57
N ARG A 227 -5.40 21.49 -13.49
CA ARG A 227 -5.96 22.81 -13.26
C ARG A 227 -5.52 23.37 -11.90
N PRO A 228 -5.20 24.67 -11.80
CA PRO A 228 -4.79 25.29 -10.55
C PRO A 228 -5.78 25.08 -9.40
N GLU A 229 -7.09 25.11 -9.69
CA GLU A 229 -8.14 24.86 -8.70
C GLU A 229 -8.02 23.47 -8.05
N PHE A 230 -7.65 22.45 -8.83
CA PHE A 230 -7.43 21.10 -8.32
C PHE A 230 -6.20 21.03 -7.43
N LEU A 231 -5.06 21.57 -7.89
CA LEU A 231 -3.81 21.55 -7.13
C LEU A 231 -3.94 22.30 -5.79
N ASN A 232 -4.72 23.37 -5.74
CA ASN A 232 -4.96 24.16 -4.52
C ASN A 232 -5.84 23.41 -3.47
N ARG A 233 -6.47 22.29 -3.84
CA ARG A 233 -7.27 21.49 -2.90
C ARG A 233 -6.47 20.32 -2.28
N ILE A 234 -5.28 20.05 -2.82
CA ILE A 234 -4.38 19.03 -2.32
C ILE A 234 -3.63 19.54 -1.09
N ASP A 235 -3.58 18.73 -0.02
CA ASP A 235 -2.90 19.10 1.21
C ASP A 235 -1.38 19.14 1.05
N GLU A 236 -0.81 18.16 0.30
CA GLU A 236 0.63 18.07 0.07
C GLU A 236 0.93 17.34 -1.23
N ILE A 237 1.93 17.85 -1.96
CA ILE A 237 2.50 17.22 -3.14
C ILE A 237 3.87 16.68 -2.76
N ILE A 238 4.01 15.36 -2.79
CA ILE A 238 5.15 14.63 -2.28
C ILE A 238 5.94 14.06 -3.44
N VAL A 239 7.22 14.42 -3.54
CA VAL A 239 8.13 13.97 -4.59
C VAL A 239 8.97 12.81 -4.06
N PHE A 240 8.89 11.68 -4.75
CA PHE A 240 9.69 10.49 -4.52
C PHE A 240 10.96 10.55 -5.35
N LYS A 241 12.10 10.32 -4.72
CA LYS A 241 13.41 10.28 -5.39
C LYS A 241 13.68 8.91 -5.99
N SER A 242 14.58 8.85 -6.96
CA SER A 242 15.12 7.57 -7.44
C SER A 242 15.85 6.85 -6.31
N LEU A 243 15.74 5.53 -6.28
CA LEU A 243 16.41 4.70 -5.28
C LEU A 243 17.89 4.51 -5.62
N THR A 244 18.76 4.53 -4.60
CA THR A 244 20.18 4.16 -4.75
C THR A 244 20.35 2.65 -4.78
N ALA A 245 21.52 2.18 -5.23
CA ALA A 245 21.84 0.75 -5.26
C ALA A 245 21.81 0.13 -3.85
N GLU A 246 22.24 0.88 -2.84
CA GLU A 246 22.22 0.47 -1.43
C GLU A 246 20.76 0.32 -0.94
N GLN A 247 19.91 1.29 -1.24
CA GLN A 247 18.49 1.24 -0.88
C GLN A 247 17.78 0.07 -1.55
N ILE A 248 18.10 -0.22 -2.81
CA ILE A 248 17.56 -1.38 -3.51
C ILE A 248 18.03 -2.69 -2.87
N ALA A 249 19.30 -2.79 -2.45
CA ALA A 249 19.78 -3.95 -1.73
C ALA A 249 19.09 -4.16 -0.36
N GLU A 250 18.71 -3.06 0.32
CA GLU A 250 17.90 -3.14 1.54
C GLU A 250 16.46 -3.60 1.24
N ILE A 251 15.86 -3.15 0.13
CA ILE A 251 14.55 -3.64 -0.31
C ILE A 251 14.62 -5.15 -0.59
N VAL A 252 15.70 -5.67 -1.19
CA VAL A 252 15.88 -7.12 -1.36
C VAL A 252 15.82 -7.82 -0.01
N LYS A 253 16.51 -7.32 1.02
CA LYS A 253 16.49 -7.90 2.38
C LYS A 253 15.08 -7.97 2.95
N LEU A 254 14.29 -6.90 2.78
CA LEU A 254 12.89 -6.88 3.23
C LEU A 254 12.03 -7.91 2.49
N MET A 255 12.15 -7.97 1.15
CA MET A 255 11.37 -8.93 0.36
C MET A 255 11.75 -10.39 0.66
N VAL A 256 13.01 -10.66 0.97
CA VAL A 256 13.48 -11.99 1.36
C VAL A 256 13.07 -12.33 2.80
N ALA A 257 12.80 -11.34 3.66
CA ALA A 257 12.26 -11.61 5.00
C ALA A 257 10.92 -12.36 4.94
N ASP A 258 10.04 -12.04 3.99
CA ASP A 258 8.79 -12.77 3.78
C ASP A 258 9.02 -14.24 3.35
N LEU A 259 10.05 -14.48 2.52
CA LEU A 259 10.45 -15.84 2.15
C LEU A 259 11.01 -16.58 3.37
N ARG A 260 11.83 -15.91 4.19
CA ARG A 260 12.38 -16.49 5.42
C ARG A 260 11.28 -16.94 6.38
N GLU A 261 10.25 -16.13 6.61
CA GLU A 261 9.13 -16.50 7.48
C GLU A 261 8.40 -17.76 6.96
N ARG A 262 8.17 -17.86 5.65
CA ARG A 262 7.58 -19.07 5.03
C ARG A 262 8.45 -20.31 5.19
N LEU A 263 9.78 -20.17 5.12
CA LEU A 263 10.71 -21.27 5.35
C LEU A 263 10.78 -21.68 6.83
N ILE A 264 10.67 -20.73 7.75
CA ILE A 264 10.61 -20.99 9.19
C ILE A 264 9.38 -21.84 9.56
N GLU A 265 8.23 -21.62 8.90
CA GLU A 265 7.04 -22.47 9.05
C GLU A 265 7.30 -23.92 8.64
N GLN A 266 8.25 -24.15 7.73
CA GLN A 266 8.72 -25.47 7.31
C GLN A 266 9.94 -25.98 8.11
N ASN A 267 10.27 -25.29 9.22
CA ASN A 267 11.45 -25.54 10.03
C ASN A 267 12.78 -25.45 9.24
N MET A 268 12.86 -24.49 8.33
CA MET A 268 14.07 -24.12 7.58
C MET A 268 14.32 -22.61 7.71
N SER A 269 15.53 -22.15 7.41
CA SER A 269 15.82 -20.70 7.37
C SER A 269 16.81 -20.37 6.26
N ILE A 270 16.79 -19.11 5.82
CA ILE A 270 17.68 -18.60 4.77
C ILE A 270 18.36 -17.31 5.23
N ASN A 271 19.67 -17.21 4.94
CA ASN A 271 20.46 -16.00 5.16
C ASN A 271 21.10 -15.58 3.84
N LEU A 272 21.04 -14.30 3.54
CA LEU A 272 21.71 -13.72 2.37
C LEU A 272 22.90 -12.89 2.81
N THR A 273 24.03 -13.05 2.09
CA THR A 273 25.16 -12.14 2.22
C THR A 273 24.85 -10.80 1.55
N GLU A 274 25.64 -9.77 1.88
CA GLU A 274 25.51 -8.49 1.16
C GLU A 274 25.83 -8.61 -0.33
N ALA A 275 26.74 -9.52 -0.72
CA ALA A 275 27.06 -9.78 -2.11
C ALA A 275 25.87 -10.37 -2.86
N ALA A 276 25.17 -11.34 -2.25
CA ALA A 276 23.94 -11.90 -2.81
C ALA A 276 22.84 -10.82 -2.97
N CYS A 277 22.62 -9.99 -1.95
CA CYS A 277 21.65 -8.90 -2.03
C CYS A 277 22.00 -7.89 -3.15
N LYS A 278 23.27 -7.52 -3.29
CA LYS A 278 23.73 -6.63 -4.36
C LYS A 278 23.58 -7.24 -5.76
N LEU A 279 23.83 -8.55 -5.90
CA LEU A 279 23.65 -9.25 -7.17
C LEU A 279 22.16 -9.26 -7.56
N ILE A 280 21.27 -9.64 -6.66
CA ILE A 280 19.83 -9.62 -6.90
C ILE A 280 19.35 -8.19 -7.22
N ALA A 281 19.83 -7.19 -6.48
CA ALA A 281 19.51 -5.79 -6.72
C ALA A 281 19.94 -5.34 -8.14
N LYS A 282 21.14 -5.70 -8.57
CA LYS A 282 21.66 -5.38 -9.91
C LYS A 282 20.81 -6.01 -11.02
N GLU A 283 20.48 -7.29 -10.89
CA GLU A 283 19.68 -8.03 -11.87
C GLU A 283 18.19 -7.64 -11.84
N GLY A 284 17.69 -7.15 -10.70
CA GLY A 284 16.29 -6.77 -10.47
C GLY A 284 15.99 -5.28 -10.65
N THR A 285 16.97 -4.48 -11.06
CA THR A 285 16.77 -3.04 -11.26
C THR A 285 16.82 -2.69 -12.74
N ASP A 286 15.87 -1.88 -13.17
CA ASP A 286 15.80 -1.30 -14.52
C ASP A 286 15.76 0.22 -14.43
N ALA A 287 16.47 0.90 -15.33
CA ALA A 287 16.53 2.36 -15.34
C ALA A 287 15.16 3.02 -15.53
N THR A 288 14.21 2.32 -16.19
CA THR A 288 12.87 2.83 -16.52
C THR A 288 11.85 2.42 -15.47
N TYR A 289 11.97 1.19 -14.94
CA TYR A 289 10.97 0.56 -14.06
C TYR A 289 11.39 0.52 -12.58
N GLY A 290 12.57 1.04 -12.25
CA GLY A 290 13.09 1.10 -10.88
C GLY A 290 13.19 -0.30 -10.24
N ALA A 291 12.68 -0.44 -9.01
CA ALA A 291 12.67 -1.70 -8.27
C ALA A 291 11.49 -2.64 -8.63
N ARG A 292 10.64 -2.29 -9.59
CA ARG A 292 9.47 -3.12 -9.95
C ARG A 292 9.84 -4.54 -10.44
N PRO A 293 10.92 -4.74 -11.23
CA PRO A 293 11.33 -6.09 -11.66
C PRO A 293 11.96 -6.93 -10.55
N LEU A 294 12.26 -6.34 -9.39
CA LEU A 294 12.99 -7.00 -8.29
C LEU A 294 12.32 -8.29 -7.81
N ARG A 295 10.98 -8.31 -7.71
CA ARG A 295 10.24 -9.52 -7.33
C ARG A 295 10.49 -10.68 -8.29
N ARG A 296 10.54 -10.40 -9.61
CA ARG A 296 10.84 -11.42 -10.62
C ARG A 296 12.29 -11.88 -10.54
N ALA A 297 13.21 -10.97 -10.23
CA ALA A 297 14.61 -11.33 -10.04
C ALA A 297 14.78 -12.24 -8.81
N ILE A 298 14.14 -11.91 -7.67
CA ILE A 298 14.12 -12.77 -6.48
C ILE A 298 13.54 -14.14 -6.80
N GLN A 299 12.41 -14.19 -7.48
CA GLN A 299 11.80 -15.46 -7.89
C GLN A 299 12.77 -16.29 -8.72
N ARG A 300 13.27 -15.75 -9.83
CA ARG A 300 14.15 -16.46 -10.78
C ARG A 300 15.49 -16.87 -10.17
N LEU A 301 16.12 -15.98 -9.40
CA LEU A 301 17.49 -16.21 -8.91
C LEU A 301 17.54 -16.94 -7.57
N LEU A 302 16.49 -16.81 -6.75
CA LEU A 302 16.49 -17.34 -5.40
C LEU A 302 15.38 -18.39 -5.19
N GLU A 303 14.08 -18.05 -5.44
CA GLU A 303 12.98 -18.93 -5.09
C GLU A 303 12.94 -20.19 -5.97
N ASP A 304 13.10 -20.06 -7.30
CA ASP A 304 13.04 -21.19 -8.22
C ASP A 304 14.18 -22.21 -7.98
N PRO A 305 15.49 -21.81 -7.91
CA PRO A 305 16.55 -22.75 -7.63
C PRO A 305 16.45 -23.38 -6.23
N LEU A 306 16.07 -22.58 -5.22
CA LEU A 306 15.87 -23.08 -3.87
C LEU A 306 14.76 -24.13 -3.79
N SER A 307 13.66 -23.91 -4.52
CA SER A 307 12.54 -24.84 -4.60
C SER A 307 12.96 -26.18 -5.23
N GLU A 308 13.77 -26.15 -6.29
CA GLU A 308 14.31 -27.37 -6.92
C GLU A 308 15.20 -28.15 -5.93
N GLU A 309 16.12 -27.48 -5.25
CA GLU A 309 17.01 -28.13 -4.27
C GLU A 309 16.25 -28.69 -3.04
N ILE A 310 15.15 -28.07 -2.60
CA ILE A 310 14.27 -28.59 -1.55
C ILE A 310 13.55 -29.86 -2.04
N LEU A 311 13.02 -29.85 -3.26
CA LEU A 311 12.33 -31.00 -3.84
C LEU A 311 13.26 -32.20 -4.10
N GLU A 312 14.53 -31.95 -4.43
CA GLU A 312 15.60 -32.95 -4.54
C GLU A 312 16.03 -33.54 -3.19
N GLY A 313 15.55 -32.94 -2.08
CA GLY A 313 15.89 -33.38 -0.72
C GLY A 313 17.26 -32.92 -0.23
N LYS A 314 17.89 -31.95 -0.90
CA LYS A 314 19.17 -31.34 -0.48
C LYS A 314 18.98 -30.58 0.84
N TRP A 315 17.85 -29.90 1.01
CA TRP A 315 17.48 -29.18 2.21
C TRP A 315 16.31 -29.87 2.92
N THR A 316 16.46 -30.09 4.21
CA THR A 316 15.47 -30.77 5.04
C THR A 316 15.12 -29.92 6.27
N ALA A 317 14.10 -30.32 7.01
CA ALA A 317 13.74 -29.66 8.26
C ALA A 317 14.97 -29.55 9.21
N GLY A 318 15.23 -28.35 9.72
CA GLY A 318 16.40 -28.01 10.52
C GLY A 318 17.55 -27.40 9.69
N SER A 319 17.43 -27.33 8.35
CA SER A 319 18.48 -26.71 7.52
C SER A 319 18.45 -25.19 7.63
N ILE A 320 19.66 -24.62 7.71
CA ILE A 320 19.90 -23.18 7.50
C ILE A 320 20.64 -23.05 6.18
N ILE A 321 20.15 -22.23 5.29
CA ILE A 321 20.66 -22.07 3.93
C ILE A 321 21.32 -20.72 3.82
N ASP A 322 22.63 -20.70 3.69
CA ASP A 322 23.38 -19.48 3.44
C ASP A 322 23.54 -19.27 1.93
N VAL A 323 23.14 -18.09 1.47
CA VAL A 323 23.20 -17.70 0.06
C VAL A 323 24.25 -16.62 -0.13
N ASP A 324 25.21 -16.91 -0.97
CA ASP A 324 26.26 -15.99 -1.37
C ASP A 324 26.28 -15.75 -2.87
N ALA A 325 27.07 -14.79 -3.33
CA ALA A 325 27.27 -14.53 -4.75
C ALA A 325 28.71 -14.88 -5.15
N ALA A 326 28.87 -15.79 -6.11
CA ALA A 326 30.16 -16.15 -6.69
C ALA A 326 30.03 -16.19 -8.22
N ASP A 327 30.98 -15.61 -8.92
CA ASP A 327 31.07 -15.60 -10.39
C ASP A 327 29.81 -15.07 -11.10
N GLY A 328 29.01 -14.20 -10.42
CA GLY A 328 27.80 -13.62 -10.97
C GLY A 328 26.54 -14.49 -10.80
N GLU A 329 26.63 -15.57 -10.04
CA GLU A 329 25.52 -16.47 -9.71
C GLU A 329 25.32 -16.57 -8.20
N LEU A 330 24.12 -16.97 -7.76
CA LEU A 330 23.87 -17.27 -6.35
C LEU A 330 24.31 -18.70 -6.04
N VAL A 331 25.01 -18.85 -4.94
CA VAL A 331 25.51 -20.15 -4.45
C VAL A 331 24.85 -20.46 -3.10
N PHE A 332 24.28 -21.65 -2.99
CA PHE A 332 23.59 -22.13 -1.79
C PHE A 332 24.52 -23.08 -1.02
N SER A 333 24.69 -22.83 0.26
CA SER A 333 25.52 -23.63 1.14
C SER A 333 24.85 -23.89 2.49
N GLN A 334 25.30 -24.95 3.19
CA GLN A 334 24.78 -25.26 4.53
C GLN A 334 25.30 -24.21 5.51
N GLY A 335 24.38 -23.47 6.12
CA GLY A 335 24.66 -22.54 7.20
C GLY A 335 24.74 -23.20 8.56
N SER A 336 25.17 -22.44 9.56
CA SER A 336 25.30 -22.89 10.95
C SER A 336 24.32 -22.16 11.86
N GLY A 337 23.86 -22.84 12.93
CA GLY A 337 22.96 -22.28 13.93
C GLY A 337 21.68 -23.11 14.12
N ALA A 338 20.67 -22.50 14.74
CA ALA A 338 19.34 -23.08 14.91
C ALA A 338 18.33 -22.27 14.09
N VAL A 339 17.35 -22.96 13.52
CA VAL A 339 16.21 -22.30 12.84
C VAL A 339 15.49 -21.44 13.86
N PRO A 340 15.24 -20.15 13.59
CA PRO A 340 14.51 -19.28 14.48
C PRO A 340 13.09 -19.80 14.72
N GLU A 341 12.52 -19.52 15.91
CA GLU A 341 11.10 -19.80 16.13
C GLU A 341 10.24 -18.87 15.24
N PRO A 342 9.12 -19.39 14.69
CA PRO A 342 8.19 -18.57 13.92
C PRO A 342 7.73 -17.38 14.78
N ARG A 343 7.76 -16.19 14.21
CA ARG A 343 7.17 -15.02 14.86
C ARG A 343 5.72 -15.35 15.16
N LYS A 344 5.32 -15.28 16.44
CA LYS A 344 3.91 -15.36 16.80
C LYS A 344 3.20 -14.19 16.11
N ARG A 345 2.56 -14.44 14.98
CA ARG A 345 1.51 -13.54 14.49
C ARG A 345 0.56 -13.36 15.65
N ASP A 346 0.29 -12.12 16.01
CA ASP A 346 -0.45 -11.73 17.21
C ASP A 346 -1.52 -12.78 17.57
N SER A 347 -1.34 -13.42 18.72
CA SER A 347 -2.23 -14.48 19.22
C SER A 347 -3.68 -14.02 19.25
N ILE A 348 -3.93 -12.72 19.33
CA ILE A 348 -5.24 -12.07 19.35
C ILE A 348 -5.96 -12.18 17.99
N ALA A 349 -5.27 -12.01 16.85
CA ALA A 349 -5.89 -12.17 15.54
C ALA A 349 -6.24 -13.65 15.28
N ARG A 350 -5.41 -14.58 15.73
CA ARG A 350 -5.65 -16.02 15.61
C ARG A 350 -6.76 -16.51 16.56
N GLU A 351 -6.85 -15.97 17.78
CA GLU A 351 -7.97 -16.25 18.70
C GLU A 351 -9.28 -15.66 18.17
N ALA A 352 -9.28 -14.47 17.58
CA ALA A 352 -10.45 -13.88 16.94
C ALA A 352 -10.93 -14.70 15.74
N GLU A 353 -10.03 -15.21 14.92
CA GLU A 353 -10.35 -16.07 13.78
C GLU A 353 -10.86 -17.45 14.21
N LEU A 354 -10.29 -18.03 15.27
CA LEU A 354 -10.77 -19.27 15.91
C LEU A 354 -12.16 -19.09 16.55
N LEU A 355 -12.41 -17.94 17.17
CA LEU A 355 -13.71 -17.63 17.75
C LEU A 355 -14.79 -17.41 16.67
N LEU A 356 -14.48 -16.78 15.56
CA LEU A 356 -15.36 -16.62 14.41
C LEU A 356 -15.67 -17.96 13.75
N THR A 357 -14.66 -18.82 13.56
CA THR A 357 -14.83 -20.17 12.99
C THR A 357 -15.69 -21.06 13.90
N ASN A 358 -15.53 -20.98 15.20
CA ASN A 358 -16.35 -21.72 16.16
C ASN A 358 -17.79 -21.18 16.26
N TYR A 359 -18.00 -19.87 16.03
CA TYR A 359 -19.32 -19.26 16.00
C TYR A 359 -20.12 -19.72 14.77
N ASP A 360 -19.49 -19.82 13.61
CA ASP A 360 -20.11 -20.33 12.38
C ASP A 360 -20.45 -21.82 12.46
N LEU A 361 -19.61 -22.63 13.09
CA LEU A 361 -19.87 -24.05 13.35
C LEU A 361 -21.02 -24.27 14.36
N GLY A 362 -21.16 -23.39 15.34
CA GLY A 362 -22.25 -23.43 16.31
C GLY A 362 -23.63 -23.09 15.71
N HIS A 363 -23.70 -22.24 14.71
CA HIS A 363 -24.94 -21.86 14.04
C HIS A 363 -25.36 -22.81 12.92
N ALA A 364 -24.43 -23.58 12.35
CA ALA A 364 -24.74 -24.63 11.38
C ALA A 364 -25.44 -25.86 12.01
N GLY A 365 -25.33 -26.04 13.32
CA GLY A 365 -25.92 -27.16 14.06
C GLY A 365 -27.39 -26.97 14.44
N VAL A 366 -27.92 -25.76 14.41
CA VAL A 366 -29.30 -25.49 14.92
C VAL A 366 -30.38 -25.55 13.85
N ARG A 367 -30.05 -25.75 12.56
CA ARG A 367 -31.02 -25.86 11.47
C ARG A 367 -31.40 -27.28 11.03
N ARG A 368 -31.09 -28.32 11.80
CA ARG A 368 -31.55 -29.71 11.54
C ARG A 368 -32.21 -30.27 12.78
N GLY A 369 -33.48 -29.95 12.98
CA GLY A 369 -34.26 -30.56 14.05
C GLY A 369 -35.65 -29.94 14.16
N GLY A 370 -36.53 -30.24 13.23
CA GLY A 370 -37.91 -29.76 13.29
C GLY A 370 -38.82 -30.32 12.21
N SER A 371 -38.79 -31.65 11.98
CA SER A 371 -39.92 -32.34 11.35
C SER A 371 -40.67 -33.06 12.45
N MET A 372 -41.78 -32.52 12.91
CA MET A 372 -42.77 -33.24 13.69
C MET A 372 -43.97 -33.56 12.82
N SER A 373 -44.15 -34.84 12.55
CA SER A 373 -45.34 -35.51 12.14
C SER A 373 -46.50 -35.21 13.18
N GLY A 374 -47.57 -34.63 12.74
CA GLY A 374 -48.84 -34.56 13.42
C GLY A 374 -49.85 -35.43 12.72
N GLY A 375 -50.17 -36.57 13.36
CA GLY A 375 -51.18 -37.51 12.88
C GLY A 375 -52.59 -36.98 13.11
N ALA A 376 -53.46 -37.48 12.27
CA ALA A 376 -54.89 -37.35 12.31
C ALA A 376 -55.50 -38.10 13.52
N ALA A 377 -56.56 -37.60 14.07
CA ALA A 377 -57.74 -38.36 14.49
C ALA A 377 -58.89 -37.43 14.83
N ASP A 378 -60.04 -37.76 14.24
CA ASP A 378 -61.45 -37.42 14.50
C ASP A 378 -61.93 -36.01 14.19
#